data_9be81aeb26353a08d45bdb81c88118d0
#
_entry.id   9be81aeb26353a08d45bdb81c88118d0
#
_cell.length_a   1.000
_cell.length_b   1.000
_cell.length_c   1.000
_cell.angle_alpha   90.00
_cell.angle_beta   90.00
_cell.angle_gamma   90.00
#
_symmetry.space_group_name_H-M   'P 1'
#
loop_
_entity.id
_entity.type
_entity.pdbx_description
1 polymer ?
#
loop_
_entity_poly.entity_id
_entity_poly.type
_entity_poly.pdbx_seq_one_letter_code
_entity_poly.pdbx_strand_id
1 'polypeptide(L)'
;MPLSRDWGVGTRGLGLAEMSDVRKAAVAGTWYPGSAAALATAVDGHLATADRLGATLSGDVVALIAPHAGLMYSGPVAAHAYRLLRDRSFDVAILVGPSHSVGFDGVSLYPSGGFATPFGVAPIDEACARAIAAASTIVREQPSVHAHEHSLEMQLPFLERLTPSLPIVPLLMGYQTAATAAALGDALAVALRGRRALLIASTDLSHYHDAKTASALDRVVIDCVARFDAAGLQAALEAQPDHACGGGPTVAVMRAARALGARDAVILHYADSGDVSGDKSAVVGYLAAALGTFVEGQTPYKVSDPLQS
;
A
#
# COMPACT_ATOMS: atom_id res chain seq x y z
N MET A 1 12.13 -51.65 -27.79
CA MET A 1 12.97 -50.55 -27.30
C MET A 1 12.14 -49.28 -27.39
N PRO A 2 11.69 -48.67 -26.26
CA PRO A 2 11.06 -47.35 -26.30
C PRO A 2 12.10 -46.30 -25.93
N LEU A 3 12.10 -45.22 -26.70
CA LEU A 3 12.94 -44.01 -26.49
C LEU A 3 12.38 -43.19 -25.34
N SER A 4 13.18 -43.02 -24.29
CA SER A 4 12.93 -42.09 -23.20
C SER A 4 13.17 -40.65 -23.69
N ARG A 5 12.17 -39.80 -23.60
CA ARG A 5 12.33 -38.33 -23.76
C ARG A 5 12.60 -37.73 -22.39
N ASP A 6 13.82 -37.32 -22.19
CA ASP A 6 14.22 -36.46 -21.06
C ASP A 6 13.62 -35.06 -21.26
N TRP A 7 12.74 -34.65 -20.34
CA TRP A 7 12.29 -33.28 -20.20
C TRP A 7 13.24 -32.60 -19.20
N GLY A 8 14.30 -31.96 -19.71
CA GLY A 8 15.14 -31.09 -18.93
C GLY A 8 14.36 -29.85 -18.48
N VAL A 9 13.99 -29.80 -17.19
CA VAL A 9 13.49 -28.59 -16.53
C VAL A 9 14.71 -27.69 -16.32
N GLY A 10 14.91 -26.75 -17.24
CA GLY A 10 15.93 -25.72 -17.13
C GLY A 10 15.51 -24.69 -16.06
N THR A 11 15.99 -24.85 -14.83
CA THR A 11 16.03 -23.76 -13.85
C THR A 11 17.00 -22.70 -14.40
N ARG A 12 16.47 -21.62 -15.01
CA ARG A 12 17.28 -20.42 -15.28
C ARG A 12 17.62 -19.81 -13.93
N GLY A 13 18.83 -20.06 -13.44
CA GLY A 13 19.40 -19.30 -12.35
C GLY A 13 19.52 -17.84 -12.79
N LEU A 14 18.99 -16.93 -12.00
CA LEU A 14 19.21 -15.49 -12.15
C LEU A 14 20.74 -15.26 -12.14
N GLY A 15 21.24 -14.56 -13.16
CA GLY A 15 22.67 -14.28 -13.28
C GLY A 15 23.17 -13.35 -12.17
N LEU A 16 24.47 -13.42 -11.82
CA LEU A 16 25.08 -12.60 -10.76
C LEU A 16 24.89 -11.08 -10.95
N ALA A 17 24.67 -10.61 -12.17
CA ALA A 17 24.34 -9.21 -12.47
C ALA A 17 22.92 -8.81 -12.01
N GLU A 18 21.95 -9.75 -12.04
CA GLU A 18 20.56 -9.50 -11.60
C GLU A 18 20.42 -9.45 -10.09
N MET A 19 21.38 -9.98 -9.31
CA MET A 19 21.37 -9.92 -7.85
C MET A 19 21.87 -8.59 -7.28
N SER A 20 22.57 -7.76 -8.07
CA SER A 20 23.07 -6.46 -7.61
C SER A 20 21.96 -5.41 -7.41
N ASP A 21 20.83 -5.57 -8.10
CA ASP A 21 19.73 -4.60 -8.12
C ASP A 21 18.56 -5.01 -7.19
N VAL A 22 18.76 -6.01 -6.34
CA VAL A 22 17.74 -6.43 -5.36
C VAL A 22 17.91 -5.66 -4.05
N ARG A 23 16.92 -4.85 -3.70
CA ARG A 23 16.83 -4.17 -2.39
C ARG A 23 16.64 -5.21 -1.29
N LYS A 24 17.52 -5.22 -0.31
CA LYS A 24 17.39 -6.08 0.88
C LYS A 24 16.22 -5.62 1.75
N ALA A 25 15.56 -6.55 2.42
CA ALA A 25 14.56 -6.21 3.43
C ALA A 25 15.18 -5.35 4.55
N ALA A 26 14.54 -4.23 4.88
CA ALA A 26 15.01 -3.30 5.90
C ALA A 26 14.49 -3.68 7.30
N VAL A 27 13.28 -4.24 7.39
CA VAL A 27 12.58 -4.46 8.66
C VAL A 27 12.12 -5.92 8.89
N ALA A 28 12.55 -6.86 8.04
CA ALA A 28 12.32 -8.28 8.25
C ALA A 28 12.97 -8.77 9.55
N GLY A 29 12.23 -9.55 10.35
CA GLY A 29 12.67 -10.05 11.65
C GLY A 29 12.49 -9.05 12.79
N THR A 30 12.06 -7.80 12.50
CA THR A 30 11.80 -6.76 13.51
C THR A 30 10.36 -6.25 13.45
N TRP A 31 9.88 -5.79 12.29
CA TRP A 31 8.51 -5.30 12.13
C TRP A 31 7.56 -6.37 11.63
N TYR A 32 8.08 -7.40 11.01
CA TYR A 32 7.36 -8.62 10.62
C TYR A 32 8.29 -9.84 10.73
N PRO A 33 7.76 -11.08 10.83
CA PRO A 33 8.56 -12.28 10.97
C PRO A 33 9.60 -12.46 9.86
N GLY A 34 10.85 -12.78 10.24
CA GLY A 34 11.99 -12.90 9.32
C GLY A 34 12.07 -14.24 8.58
N SER A 35 11.16 -15.21 8.82
CA SER A 35 11.10 -16.46 8.07
C SER A 35 9.79 -16.58 7.30
N ALA A 36 9.84 -17.23 6.12
CA ALA A 36 8.68 -17.41 5.26
C ALA A 36 7.51 -18.11 5.97
N ALA A 37 7.79 -19.16 6.73
CA ALA A 37 6.76 -19.93 7.43
C ALA A 37 6.06 -19.09 8.52
N ALA A 38 6.82 -18.39 9.36
CA ALA A 38 6.26 -17.55 10.41
C ALA A 38 5.50 -16.35 9.82
N LEU A 39 6.02 -15.74 8.74
CA LEU A 39 5.35 -14.64 8.05
C LEU A 39 4.03 -15.09 7.41
N ALA A 40 4.02 -16.27 6.75
CA ALA A 40 2.81 -16.84 6.18
C ALA A 40 1.74 -17.07 7.26
N THR A 41 2.13 -17.66 8.40
CA THR A 41 1.22 -17.90 9.51
C THR A 41 0.61 -16.60 10.05
N ALA A 42 1.43 -15.55 10.21
CA ALA A 42 0.95 -14.25 10.69
C ALA A 42 -0.01 -13.59 9.70
N VAL A 43 0.35 -13.52 8.42
CA VAL A 43 -0.48 -12.94 7.36
C VAL A 43 -1.79 -13.70 7.20
N ASP A 44 -1.74 -15.04 7.15
CA ASP A 44 -2.94 -15.88 7.02
C ASP A 44 -3.87 -15.72 8.22
N GLY A 45 -3.33 -15.57 9.42
CA GLY A 45 -4.09 -15.31 10.64
C GLY A 45 -4.87 -13.98 10.58
N HIS A 46 -4.23 -12.91 10.13
CA HIS A 46 -4.88 -11.60 9.94
C HIS A 46 -5.95 -11.67 8.83
N LEU A 47 -5.63 -12.29 7.69
CA LEU A 47 -6.57 -12.46 6.59
C LEU A 47 -7.81 -13.27 7.00
N ALA A 48 -7.62 -14.39 7.71
CA ALA A 48 -8.73 -15.21 8.19
C ALA A 48 -9.64 -14.45 9.17
N THR A 49 -9.08 -13.54 9.97
CA THR A 49 -9.86 -12.68 10.86
C THR A 49 -10.63 -11.63 10.07
N ALA A 50 -9.99 -10.96 9.13
CA ALA A 50 -10.64 -9.98 8.27
C ALA A 50 -11.74 -10.59 7.39
N ASP A 51 -11.58 -11.83 6.92
CA ASP A 51 -12.61 -12.56 6.15
C ASP A 51 -13.86 -12.84 6.99
N ARG A 52 -13.70 -13.14 8.30
CA ARG A 52 -14.84 -13.37 9.19
C ARG A 52 -15.60 -12.10 9.55
N LEU A 53 -14.89 -10.97 9.67
CA LEU A 53 -15.46 -9.70 10.14
C LEU A 53 -15.87 -8.78 9.01
N GLY A 54 -15.25 -8.91 7.84
CA GLY A 54 -15.47 -8.00 6.72
C GLY A 54 -16.64 -8.40 5.83
N ALA A 55 -17.42 -7.40 5.39
CA ALA A 55 -18.45 -7.61 4.39
C ALA A 55 -17.85 -7.94 3.02
N THR A 56 -18.57 -8.70 2.21
CA THR A 56 -18.19 -8.96 0.81
C THR A 56 -18.35 -7.67 0.01
N LEU A 57 -17.32 -7.31 -0.76
CA LEU A 57 -17.34 -6.17 -1.68
C LEU A 57 -17.22 -6.68 -3.11
N SER A 58 -18.31 -6.57 -3.88
CA SER A 58 -18.36 -6.97 -5.29
C SER A 58 -18.09 -5.78 -6.20
N GLY A 59 -17.33 -6.00 -7.27
CA GLY A 59 -16.95 -4.97 -8.22
C GLY A 59 -15.44 -4.90 -8.42
N ASP A 60 -15.00 -3.89 -9.16
CA ASP A 60 -13.59 -3.72 -9.53
C ASP A 60 -12.85 -2.87 -8.49
N VAL A 61 -11.72 -3.39 -8.00
CA VAL A 61 -10.77 -2.66 -7.15
C VAL A 61 -9.71 -2.02 -8.05
N VAL A 62 -9.52 -0.71 -7.90
CA VAL A 62 -8.49 0.08 -8.61
C VAL A 62 -7.36 0.45 -7.65
N ALA A 63 -7.71 0.80 -6.41
CA ALA A 63 -6.71 1.15 -5.41
C ALA A 63 -7.09 0.67 -4.01
N LEU A 64 -6.06 0.49 -3.17
CA LEU A 64 -6.16 0.26 -1.73
C LEU A 64 -5.46 1.40 -0.99
N ILE A 65 -5.96 1.69 0.21
CA ILE A 65 -5.27 2.47 1.23
C ILE A 65 -5.02 1.50 2.38
N ALA A 66 -3.75 1.37 2.81
CA ALA A 66 -3.35 0.41 3.83
C ALA A 66 -2.24 0.96 4.72
N PRO A 67 -2.25 0.63 6.02
CA PRO A 67 -1.25 1.07 6.98
C PRO A 67 0.09 0.32 6.83
N HIS A 68 1.17 0.88 7.44
CA HIS A 68 2.52 0.36 7.32
C HIS A 68 3.32 0.28 8.63
N ALA A 69 2.66 0.40 9.78
CA ALA A 69 3.29 0.08 11.06
C ALA A 69 3.64 -1.41 11.17
N GLY A 70 4.33 -1.82 12.24
CA GLY A 70 4.69 -3.21 12.48
C GLY A 70 3.49 -4.16 12.33
N LEU A 71 3.68 -5.30 11.69
CA LEU A 71 2.63 -6.22 11.27
C LEU A 71 1.69 -6.65 12.42
N MET A 72 2.22 -6.75 13.64
CA MET A 72 1.41 -7.10 14.81
C MET A 72 0.35 -6.04 15.15
N TYR A 73 0.63 -4.76 14.84
CA TYR A 73 -0.26 -3.64 15.14
C TYR A 73 -1.17 -3.28 13.96
N SER A 74 -0.58 -3.05 12.79
CA SER A 74 -1.31 -2.60 11.61
C SER A 74 -1.83 -3.75 10.73
N GLY A 75 -1.26 -4.95 10.85
CA GLY A 75 -1.66 -6.13 10.07
C GLY A 75 -3.14 -6.50 10.18
N PRO A 76 -3.77 -6.46 11.37
CA PRO A 76 -5.22 -6.68 11.51
C PRO A 76 -6.04 -5.74 10.62
N VAL A 77 -5.65 -4.46 10.50
CA VAL A 77 -6.34 -3.47 9.67
C VAL A 77 -6.00 -3.65 8.20
N ALA A 78 -4.71 -3.77 7.85
CA ALA A 78 -4.26 -3.97 6.46
C ALA A 78 -4.94 -5.17 5.79
N ALA A 79 -5.15 -6.26 6.53
CA ALA A 79 -5.81 -7.47 6.04
C ALA A 79 -7.21 -7.21 5.46
N HIS A 80 -7.96 -6.22 5.98
CA HIS A 80 -9.27 -5.85 5.44
C HIS A 80 -9.20 -5.28 4.02
N ALA A 81 -8.13 -4.58 3.68
CA ALA A 81 -7.89 -4.11 2.33
C ALA A 81 -7.40 -5.25 1.43
N TYR A 82 -6.36 -5.96 1.87
CA TYR A 82 -5.70 -6.97 1.06
C TYR A 82 -6.56 -8.20 0.75
N ARG A 83 -7.47 -8.63 1.64
CA ARG A 83 -8.37 -9.75 1.36
C ARG A 83 -9.21 -9.56 0.09
N LEU A 84 -9.42 -8.30 -0.33
CA LEU A 84 -10.13 -7.98 -1.57
C LEU A 84 -9.37 -8.41 -2.83
N LEU A 85 -8.09 -8.74 -2.73
CA LEU A 85 -7.28 -9.22 -3.87
C LEU A 85 -7.54 -10.69 -4.22
N ARG A 86 -8.22 -11.45 -3.33
CA ARG A 86 -8.58 -12.84 -3.64
C ARG A 86 -9.43 -12.89 -4.91
N ASP A 87 -9.12 -13.83 -5.77
CA ASP A 87 -9.82 -14.07 -7.05
C ASP A 87 -9.81 -12.87 -8.03
N ARG A 88 -8.91 -11.87 -7.77
CA ARG A 88 -8.66 -10.76 -8.69
C ARG A 88 -7.27 -10.88 -9.31
N SER A 89 -7.13 -10.43 -10.54
CA SER A 89 -5.85 -10.44 -11.26
C SER A 89 -5.45 -9.03 -11.66
N PHE A 90 -4.17 -8.72 -11.47
CA PHE A 90 -3.56 -7.45 -11.83
C PHE A 90 -2.30 -7.71 -12.67
N ASP A 91 -1.91 -6.75 -13.48
CA ASP A 91 -0.69 -6.81 -14.29
C ASP A 91 0.52 -6.28 -13.51
N VAL A 92 0.28 -5.35 -12.57
CA VAL A 92 1.30 -4.69 -11.75
C VAL A 92 0.67 -4.06 -10.50
N ALA A 93 1.42 -4.00 -9.39
CA ALA A 93 1.07 -3.21 -8.22
C ALA A 93 1.97 -1.97 -8.10
N ILE A 94 1.37 -0.79 -7.99
CA ILE A 94 2.06 0.49 -7.81
C ILE A 94 2.00 0.85 -6.33
N LEU A 95 3.14 0.81 -5.66
CA LEU A 95 3.26 1.13 -4.24
C LEU A 95 3.66 2.60 -4.10
N VAL A 96 2.82 3.40 -3.45
CA VAL A 96 3.09 4.83 -3.20
C VAL A 96 3.08 5.06 -1.69
N GLY A 97 4.20 5.51 -1.15
CA GLY A 97 4.35 5.75 0.29
C GLY A 97 5.21 6.97 0.60
N PRO A 98 5.24 7.40 1.86
CA PRO A 98 6.10 8.48 2.33
C PRO A 98 7.55 8.00 2.48
N SER A 99 8.50 8.93 2.36
CA SER A 99 9.88 8.73 2.81
C SER A 99 10.03 9.25 4.24
N HIS A 100 10.33 8.36 5.19
CA HIS A 100 10.51 8.72 6.60
C HIS A 100 11.95 9.12 6.93
N SER A 101 12.91 8.56 6.22
CA SER A 101 14.33 8.70 6.58
C SER A 101 15.07 9.77 5.78
N VAL A 102 14.60 10.12 4.59
CA VAL A 102 15.27 11.04 3.68
C VAL A 102 14.28 12.07 3.15
N GLY A 103 14.57 13.37 3.38
CA GLY A 103 13.82 14.47 2.78
C GLY A 103 14.36 14.82 1.40
N PHE A 104 13.48 14.93 0.39
CA PHE A 104 13.83 15.34 -0.97
C PHE A 104 12.59 15.90 -1.70
N ASP A 105 12.81 16.63 -2.79
CA ASP A 105 11.74 17.14 -3.64
C ASP A 105 11.31 16.08 -4.67
N GLY A 106 9.98 15.90 -4.81
CA GLY A 106 9.40 15.01 -5.79
C GLY A 106 9.24 13.57 -5.30
N VAL A 107 9.42 12.62 -6.22
CA VAL A 107 9.15 11.20 -6.02
C VAL A 107 10.36 10.35 -6.44
N SER A 108 10.81 9.51 -5.53
CA SER A 108 11.86 8.53 -5.77
C SER A 108 11.28 7.23 -6.32
N LEU A 109 11.78 6.81 -7.48
CA LEU A 109 11.45 5.53 -8.10
C LEU A 109 12.59 4.54 -7.90
N TYR A 110 12.25 3.28 -7.55
CA TYR A 110 13.17 2.14 -7.64
C TYR A 110 12.96 1.47 -9.01
N PRO A 111 13.96 1.54 -9.95
CA PRO A 111 13.68 1.34 -11.38
C PRO A 111 13.74 -0.11 -11.85
N SER A 112 14.51 -1.00 -11.18
CA SER A 112 14.84 -2.34 -11.70
C SER A 112 15.11 -3.36 -10.60
N GLY A 113 15.24 -4.64 -10.96
CA GLY A 113 15.52 -5.73 -10.04
C GLY A 113 14.33 -6.12 -9.18
N GLY A 114 14.39 -5.87 -7.86
CA GLY A 114 13.30 -6.27 -6.96
C GLY A 114 13.50 -5.89 -5.50
N PHE A 115 12.49 -6.19 -4.69
CA PHE A 115 12.54 -6.07 -3.23
C PHE A 115 12.56 -7.46 -2.60
N ALA A 116 13.60 -7.76 -1.81
CA ALA A 116 13.71 -9.02 -1.09
C ALA A 116 12.78 -9.02 0.13
N THR A 117 12.10 -10.14 0.33
CA THR A 117 11.29 -10.46 1.52
C THR A 117 11.58 -11.90 1.95
N PRO A 118 11.09 -12.36 3.11
CA PRO A 118 11.15 -13.76 3.47
C PRO A 118 10.43 -14.71 2.49
N PHE A 119 9.48 -14.21 1.68
CA PHE A 119 8.80 -15.03 0.65
C PHE A 119 9.61 -15.15 -0.65
N GLY A 120 10.59 -14.29 -0.86
CA GLY A 120 11.41 -14.27 -2.08
C GLY A 120 11.75 -12.86 -2.52
N VAL A 121 11.65 -12.62 -3.82
CA VAL A 121 11.89 -11.30 -4.42
C VAL A 121 10.62 -10.87 -5.15
N ALA A 122 10.04 -9.75 -4.72
CA ALA A 122 9.00 -9.05 -5.47
C ALA A 122 9.67 -8.32 -6.66
N PRO A 123 9.44 -8.76 -7.90
CA PRO A 123 10.14 -8.20 -9.07
C PRO A 123 9.59 -6.82 -9.43
N ILE A 124 10.44 -5.96 -10.01
CA ILE A 124 10.02 -4.66 -10.54
C ILE A 124 9.47 -4.82 -11.97
N ASP A 125 8.31 -4.20 -12.26
CA ASP A 125 7.88 -3.96 -13.65
C ASP A 125 8.67 -2.76 -14.21
N GLU A 126 9.85 -3.02 -14.76
CA GLU A 126 10.73 -1.98 -15.29
C GLU A 126 10.10 -1.19 -16.44
N ALA A 127 9.26 -1.83 -17.26
CA ALA A 127 8.60 -1.14 -18.36
C ALA A 127 7.57 -0.12 -17.82
N CYS A 128 6.81 -0.51 -16.79
CA CYS A 128 5.89 0.38 -16.10
C CYS A 128 6.64 1.48 -15.34
N ALA A 129 7.75 1.15 -14.67
CA ALA A 129 8.61 2.10 -13.97
C ALA A 129 9.10 3.21 -14.92
N ARG A 130 9.62 2.82 -16.09
CA ARG A 130 10.05 3.78 -17.14
C ARG A 130 8.87 4.62 -17.68
N ALA A 131 7.70 4.03 -17.86
CA ALA A 131 6.53 4.77 -18.33
C ALA A 131 6.09 5.85 -17.32
N ILE A 132 6.12 5.54 -16.02
CA ILE A 132 5.80 6.50 -14.95
C ILE A 132 6.85 7.62 -14.89
N ALA A 133 8.14 7.28 -14.96
CA ALA A 133 9.22 8.27 -14.96
C ALA A 133 9.14 9.20 -16.18
N ALA A 134 8.78 8.69 -17.36
CA ALA A 134 8.60 9.48 -18.57
C ALA A 134 7.37 10.40 -18.51
N ALA A 135 6.36 10.06 -17.71
CA ALA A 135 5.12 10.85 -17.60
C ALA A 135 5.28 12.11 -16.73
N SER A 136 6.32 12.21 -15.89
CA SER A 136 6.53 13.40 -15.04
C SER A 136 7.98 13.55 -14.61
N THR A 137 8.50 14.78 -14.73
CA THR A 137 9.88 15.13 -14.32
C THR A 137 10.10 15.14 -12.81
N ILE A 138 9.02 15.08 -12.01
CA ILE A 138 9.15 14.95 -10.55
C ILE A 138 9.52 13.54 -10.11
N VAL A 139 9.29 12.52 -10.97
CA VAL A 139 9.65 11.12 -10.70
C VAL A 139 11.09 10.89 -11.16
N ARG A 140 11.96 10.55 -10.23
CA ARG A 140 13.40 10.37 -10.48
C ARG A 140 13.86 9.03 -9.94
N GLU A 141 14.77 8.38 -10.66
CA GLU A 141 15.42 7.14 -10.20
C GLU A 141 16.41 7.46 -9.08
N GLN A 142 16.07 7.06 -7.86
CA GLN A 142 16.90 7.27 -6.66
C GLN A 142 16.85 6.03 -5.74
N PRO A 143 17.42 4.87 -6.15
CA PRO A 143 17.32 3.61 -5.41
C PRO A 143 17.81 3.69 -3.96
N SER A 144 18.82 4.54 -3.69
CA SER A 144 19.39 4.71 -2.35
C SER A 144 18.39 5.21 -1.30
N VAL A 145 17.38 5.98 -1.71
CA VAL A 145 16.32 6.47 -0.81
C VAL A 145 15.49 5.32 -0.24
N HIS A 146 15.33 4.25 -1.01
CA HIS A 146 14.54 3.08 -0.61
C HIS A 146 15.27 2.15 0.36
N ALA A 147 16.59 2.27 0.52
CA ALA A 147 17.42 1.26 1.19
C ALA A 147 16.96 0.91 2.63
N HIS A 148 16.53 1.90 3.40
CA HIS A 148 16.12 1.77 4.79
C HIS A 148 14.66 2.14 5.03
N GLU A 149 13.89 2.41 3.97
CA GLU A 149 12.48 2.81 4.07
C GLU A 149 11.58 1.59 4.21
N HIS A 150 10.64 1.66 5.15
CA HIS A 150 9.74 0.56 5.50
C HIS A 150 8.32 0.70 4.91
N SER A 151 7.88 1.92 4.58
CA SER A 151 6.49 2.20 4.20
C SER A 151 6.00 1.34 3.03
N LEU A 152 6.84 1.09 2.03
CA LEU A 152 6.50 0.23 0.90
C LEU A 152 6.74 -1.25 1.19
N GLU A 153 7.79 -1.56 1.96
CA GLU A 153 8.14 -2.94 2.33
C GLU A 153 7.03 -3.61 3.13
N MET A 154 6.37 -2.85 4.02
CA MET A 154 5.27 -3.37 4.85
C MET A 154 4.03 -3.79 4.06
N GLN A 155 3.92 -3.40 2.79
CA GLN A 155 2.84 -3.84 1.91
C GLN A 155 3.09 -5.22 1.30
N LEU A 156 4.37 -5.61 1.18
CA LEU A 156 4.77 -6.84 0.49
C LEU A 156 4.29 -8.14 1.15
N PRO A 157 4.29 -8.29 2.49
CA PRO A 157 3.81 -9.52 3.13
C PRO A 157 2.43 -9.98 2.67
N PHE A 158 1.46 -9.05 2.59
CA PHE A 158 0.12 -9.36 2.12
C PHE A 158 0.08 -9.54 0.60
N LEU A 159 0.77 -8.66 -0.14
CA LEU A 159 0.77 -8.67 -1.60
C LEU A 159 1.35 -9.99 -2.13
N GLU A 160 2.54 -10.38 -1.70
CA GLU A 160 3.18 -11.63 -2.14
C GLU A 160 2.42 -12.88 -1.68
N ARG A 161 1.75 -12.82 -0.52
CA ARG A 161 0.95 -13.95 -0.03
C ARG A 161 -0.31 -14.19 -0.87
N LEU A 162 -0.95 -13.13 -1.38
CA LEU A 162 -2.20 -13.19 -2.13
C LEU A 162 -2.01 -13.20 -3.64
N THR A 163 -0.98 -12.53 -4.12
CA THR A 163 -0.67 -12.37 -5.56
C THR A 163 0.81 -12.70 -5.82
N PRO A 164 1.22 -13.98 -5.66
CA PRO A 164 2.60 -14.37 -5.85
C PRO A 164 3.13 -13.93 -7.22
N SER A 165 4.36 -13.40 -7.25
CA SER A 165 5.03 -12.94 -8.46
C SER A 165 4.37 -11.75 -9.18
N LEU A 166 3.40 -11.07 -8.57
CA LEU A 166 2.89 -9.81 -9.12
C LEU A 166 4.02 -8.77 -9.13
N PRO A 167 4.43 -8.24 -10.28
CA PRO A 167 5.47 -7.23 -10.32
C PRO A 167 5.00 -5.92 -9.68
N ILE A 168 5.96 -5.20 -9.10
CA ILE A 168 5.69 -3.95 -8.37
C ILE A 168 6.38 -2.75 -9.03
N VAL A 169 5.89 -1.54 -8.75
CA VAL A 169 6.62 -0.29 -8.98
C VAL A 169 6.63 0.51 -7.68
N PRO A 170 7.77 0.58 -6.98
CA PRO A 170 7.89 1.31 -5.72
C PRO A 170 8.16 2.79 -5.94
N LEU A 171 7.34 3.65 -5.33
CA LEU A 171 7.40 5.11 -5.42
C LEU A 171 7.38 5.72 -4.01
N LEU A 172 8.45 6.41 -3.62
CA LEU A 172 8.53 7.14 -2.36
C LEU A 172 8.35 8.64 -2.62
N MET A 173 7.38 9.25 -1.96
CA MET A 173 7.21 10.69 -1.98
C MET A 173 8.06 11.33 -0.88
N GLY A 174 8.89 12.30 -1.25
CA GLY A 174 9.66 13.10 -0.31
C GLY A 174 8.79 14.16 0.38
N TYR A 175 9.03 15.46 0.14
CA TYR A 175 8.15 16.49 0.67
C TYR A 175 6.77 16.42 -0.01
N GLN A 176 5.73 16.21 0.82
CA GLN A 176 4.37 15.90 0.39
C GLN A 176 3.57 17.18 0.09
N THR A 177 4.04 17.95 -0.89
CA THR A 177 3.33 19.16 -1.32
C THR A 177 2.13 18.85 -2.21
N ALA A 178 1.14 19.77 -2.28
CA ALA A 178 0.01 19.65 -3.19
C ALA A 178 0.47 19.46 -4.65
N ALA A 179 1.51 20.19 -5.05
CA ALA A 179 2.06 20.11 -6.40
C ALA A 179 2.65 18.71 -6.69
N THR A 180 3.40 18.13 -5.72
CA THR A 180 3.97 16.79 -5.84
C THR A 180 2.88 15.73 -5.91
N ALA A 181 1.88 15.79 -5.03
CA ALA A 181 0.77 14.85 -5.01
C ALA A 181 -0.07 14.90 -6.29
N ALA A 182 -0.36 16.10 -6.79
CA ALA A 182 -1.09 16.28 -8.04
C ALA A 182 -0.30 15.75 -9.24
N ALA A 183 0.97 16.14 -9.37
CA ALA A 183 1.81 15.74 -10.50
C ALA A 183 2.03 14.20 -10.53
N LEU A 184 2.18 13.55 -9.37
CA LEU A 184 2.26 12.08 -9.30
C LEU A 184 0.93 11.44 -9.70
N GLY A 185 -0.21 11.93 -9.19
CA GLY A 185 -1.52 11.43 -9.55
C GLY A 185 -1.78 11.47 -11.06
N ASP A 186 -1.42 12.59 -11.70
CA ASP A 186 -1.56 12.78 -13.15
C ASP A 186 -0.60 11.86 -13.94
N ALA A 187 0.65 11.70 -13.48
CA ALA A 187 1.63 10.78 -14.10
C ALA A 187 1.15 9.33 -14.06
N LEU A 188 0.64 8.87 -12.91
CA LEU A 188 0.07 7.53 -12.76
C LEU A 188 -1.14 7.31 -13.68
N ALA A 189 -2.04 8.30 -13.76
CA ALA A 189 -3.21 8.23 -14.63
C ALA A 189 -2.85 8.09 -16.11
N VAL A 190 -1.76 8.74 -16.55
CA VAL A 190 -1.25 8.65 -17.92
C VAL A 190 -0.57 7.31 -18.17
N ALA A 191 0.38 6.94 -17.30
CA ALA A 191 1.22 5.76 -17.50
C ALA A 191 0.47 4.42 -17.38
N LEU A 192 -0.63 4.38 -16.62
CA LEU A 192 -1.38 3.17 -16.32
C LEU A 192 -2.65 2.99 -17.18
N ARG A 193 -2.90 3.90 -18.12
CA ARG A 193 -4.08 3.80 -18.98
C ARG A 193 -4.11 2.49 -19.76
N GLY A 194 -5.22 1.76 -19.63
CA GLY A 194 -5.42 0.47 -20.31
C GLY A 194 -4.71 -0.71 -19.65
N ARG A 195 -4.06 -0.53 -18.49
CA ARG A 195 -3.47 -1.60 -17.68
C ARG A 195 -4.38 -1.94 -16.50
N ARG A 196 -4.41 -3.20 -16.12
CA ARG A 196 -5.05 -3.65 -14.86
C ARG A 196 -4.07 -3.45 -13.70
N ALA A 197 -3.78 -2.20 -13.37
CA ALA A 197 -2.88 -1.86 -12.29
C ALA A 197 -3.63 -1.77 -10.97
N LEU A 198 -3.02 -2.28 -9.89
CA LEU A 198 -3.44 -2.06 -8.51
C LEU A 198 -2.61 -0.90 -7.95
N LEU A 199 -3.25 0.19 -7.54
CA LEU A 199 -2.59 1.26 -6.81
C LEU A 199 -2.67 0.98 -5.31
N ILE A 200 -1.59 1.23 -4.56
CA ILE A 200 -1.58 1.08 -3.10
C ILE A 200 -1.02 2.34 -2.48
N ALA A 201 -1.87 3.08 -1.77
CA ALA A 201 -1.44 4.17 -0.90
C ALA A 201 -1.06 3.61 0.46
N SER A 202 0.20 3.76 0.81
CA SER A 202 0.75 3.31 2.09
C SER A 202 0.76 4.46 3.07
N THR A 203 -0.07 4.39 4.12
CA THR A 203 -0.18 5.45 5.13
C THR A 203 -0.68 4.93 6.47
N ASP A 204 -0.02 5.33 7.56
CA ASP A 204 -0.65 5.37 8.87
C ASP A 204 -1.33 6.73 9.05
N LEU A 205 -2.25 6.84 10.01
CA LEU A 205 -2.96 8.09 10.33
C LEU A 205 -2.20 8.87 11.42
N SER A 206 -2.89 9.49 12.37
CA SER A 206 -2.25 10.31 13.41
C SER A 206 -1.36 9.48 14.34
N HIS A 207 -0.33 10.12 14.93
CA HIS A 207 0.67 9.45 15.74
C HIS A 207 0.79 10.07 17.13
N TYR A 208 0.91 9.19 18.15
CA TYR A 208 1.32 9.53 19.53
C TYR A 208 0.37 10.46 20.28
N HIS A 209 -0.88 10.56 19.86
CA HIS A 209 -1.96 11.20 20.63
C HIS A 209 -2.69 10.17 21.49
N ASP A 210 -3.38 10.62 22.54
CA ASP A 210 -4.36 9.76 23.19
C ASP A 210 -5.47 9.34 22.21
N ALA A 211 -6.08 8.17 22.43
CA ALA A 211 -7.01 7.56 21.48
C ALA A 211 -8.19 8.47 21.09
N LYS A 212 -8.67 9.33 22.00
CA LYS A 212 -9.76 10.27 21.69
C LYS A 212 -9.32 11.36 20.73
N THR A 213 -8.15 11.95 20.99
CA THR A 213 -7.54 12.98 20.12
C THR A 213 -7.17 12.36 18.76
N ALA A 214 -6.53 11.17 18.76
CA ALA A 214 -6.20 10.42 17.54
C ALA A 214 -7.45 10.17 16.69
N SER A 215 -8.52 9.63 17.27
CA SER A 215 -9.78 9.37 16.56
C SER A 215 -10.40 10.62 15.94
N ALA A 216 -10.26 11.78 16.59
CA ALA A 216 -10.76 13.05 16.04
C ALA A 216 -9.94 13.52 14.82
N LEU A 217 -8.61 13.38 14.88
CA LEU A 217 -7.72 13.70 13.76
C LEU A 217 -7.91 12.73 12.59
N ASP A 218 -7.97 11.45 12.87
CA ASP A 218 -8.12 10.36 11.90
C ASP A 218 -9.45 10.47 11.16
N ARG A 219 -10.51 10.90 11.86
CA ARG A 219 -11.83 11.09 11.27
C ARG A 219 -11.83 12.07 10.10
N VAL A 220 -10.98 13.08 10.12
CA VAL A 220 -10.86 14.04 9.01
C VAL A 220 -10.38 13.33 7.73
N VAL A 221 -9.37 12.46 7.85
CA VAL A 221 -8.87 11.65 6.73
C VAL A 221 -9.91 10.66 6.26
N ILE A 222 -10.51 9.92 7.19
CA ILE A 222 -11.55 8.91 6.92
C ILE A 222 -12.72 9.53 6.15
N ASP A 223 -13.20 10.70 6.59
CA ASP A 223 -14.32 11.39 5.95
C ASP A 223 -13.96 11.90 4.54
N CYS A 224 -12.73 12.38 4.31
CA CYS A 224 -12.26 12.75 2.98
C CYS A 224 -12.14 11.53 2.07
N VAL A 225 -11.59 10.43 2.57
CA VAL A 225 -11.48 9.17 1.80
C VAL A 225 -12.89 8.63 1.48
N ALA A 226 -13.78 8.57 2.46
CA ALA A 226 -15.16 8.06 2.27
C ALA A 226 -15.95 8.85 1.22
N ARG A 227 -15.75 10.16 1.15
CA ARG A 227 -16.33 11.02 0.09
C ARG A 227 -15.55 10.99 -1.21
N PHE A 228 -14.44 10.26 -1.25
CA PHE A 228 -13.49 10.24 -2.36
C PHE A 228 -12.99 11.66 -2.70
N ASP A 229 -12.82 12.51 -1.71
CA ASP A 229 -12.47 13.92 -1.84
C ASP A 229 -10.95 14.13 -1.65
N ALA A 230 -10.19 13.93 -2.73
CA ALA A 230 -8.74 14.12 -2.71
C ALA A 230 -8.34 15.59 -2.48
N ALA A 231 -9.16 16.55 -2.93
CA ALA A 231 -8.89 17.98 -2.74
C ALA A 231 -9.13 18.39 -1.29
N GLY A 232 -10.22 17.91 -0.68
CA GLY A 232 -10.50 18.13 0.74
C GLY A 232 -9.43 17.52 1.64
N LEU A 233 -8.94 16.30 1.29
CA LEU A 233 -7.84 15.68 2.02
C LEU A 233 -6.56 16.52 1.92
N GLN A 234 -6.21 17.00 0.72
CA GLN A 234 -5.04 17.86 0.53
C GLN A 234 -5.13 19.13 1.38
N ALA A 235 -6.29 19.80 1.37
CA ALA A 235 -6.50 21.00 2.18
C ALA A 235 -6.40 20.74 3.68
N ALA A 236 -6.91 19.60 4.15
CA ALA A 236 -6.79 19.20 5.56
C ALA A 236 -5.33 18.98 5.95
N LEU A 237 -4.54 18.30 5.11
CA LEU A 237 -3.10 18.04 5.35
C LEU A 237 -2.26 19.32 5.31
N GLU A 238 -2.62 20.30 4.48
CA GLU A 238 -1.95 21.61 4.47
C GLU A 238 -2.25 22.41 5.74
N ALA A 239 -3.47 22.29 6.26
CA ALA A 239 -3.85 22.93 7.52
C ALA A 239 -3.21 22.24 8.75
N GLN A 240 -3.11 20.91 8.72
CA GLN A 240 -2.53 20.11 9.80
C GLN A 240 -1.90 18.83 9.25
N PRO A 241 -0.56 18.81 9.07
CA PRO A 241 0.16 17.65 8.50
C PRO A 241 0.07 16.36 9.33
N ASP A 242 -0.20 16.48 10.64
CA ASP A 242 -0.19 15.36 11.59
C ASP A 242 -1.36 14.37 11.42
N HIS A 243 -2.26 14.63 10.48
CA HIS A 243 -3.38 13.73 10.20
C HIS A 243 -2.95 12.37 9.64
N ALA A 244 -1.88 12.32 8.83
CA ALA A 244 -1.42 11.09 8.20
C ALA A 244 0.02 11.22 7.70
N CYS A 245 0.87 10.22 7.99
CA CYS A 245 2.27 10.21 7.51
C CYS A 245 2.39 10.03 5.99
N GLY A 246 1.45 9.33 5.35
CA GLY A 246 1.36 9.12 3.90
C GLY A 246 0.20 9.87 3.24
N GLY A 247 -0.14 11.05 3.75
CA GLY A 247 -1.25 11.84 3.23
C GLY A 247 -1.11 12.23 1.76
N GLY A 248 0.06 12.74 1.35
CA GLY A 248 0.37 13.07 -0.04
C GLY A 248 0.32 11.86 -0.99
N PRO A 249 0.95 10.72 -0.68
CA PRO A 249 0.72 9.43 -1.35
C PRO A 249 -0.76 9.08 -1.52
N THR A 250 -1.56 9.24 -0.46
CA THR A 250 -3.00 8.96 -0.49
C THR A 250 -3.73 9.89 -1.46
N VAL A 251 -3.45 11.19 -1.43
CA VAL A 251 -4.01 12.16 -2.38
C VAL A 251 -3.65 11.79 -3.83
N ALA A 252 -2.39 11.46 -4.11
CA ALA A 252 -1.93 11.08 -5.43
C ALA A 252 -2.65 9.82 -5.94
N VAL A 253 -2.76 8.78 -5.10
CA VAL A 253 -3.47 7.54 -5.43
C VAL A 253 -4.96 7.78 -5.64
N MET A 254 -5.62 8.57 -4.81
CA MET A 254 -7.04 8.93 -5.00
C MET A 254 -7.27 9.64 -6.34
N ARG A 255 -6.41 10.60 -6.71
CA ARG A 255 -6.49 11.29 -8.01
C ARG A 255 -6.32 10.33 -9.18
N ALA A 256 -5.28 9.49 -9.13
CA ALA A 256 -4.99 8.50 -10.16
C ALA A 256 -6.13 7.48 -10.29
N ALA A 257 -6.62 6.93 -9.18
CA ALA A 257 -7.71 5.95 -9.16
C ALA A 257 -8.98 6.52 -9.81
N ARG A 258 -9.34 7.78 -9.49
CA ARG A 258 -10.48 8.44 -10.12
C ARG A 258 -10.30 8.59 -11.64
N ALA A 259 -9.12 9.01 -12.09
CA ALA A 259 -8.80 9.15 -13.51
C ALA A 259 -8.77 7.80 -14.25
N LEU A 260 -8.46 6.70 -13.55
CA LEU A 260 -8.48 5.32 -14.06
C LEU A 260 -9.87 4.66 -13.97
N GLY A 261 -10.91 5.40 -13.53
CA GLY A 261 -12.29 4.95 -13.58
C GLY A 261 -12.91 4.54 -12.25
N ALA A 262 -12.19 4.63 -11.13
CA ALA A 262 -12.81 4.43 -9.82
C ALA A 262 -13.85 5.51 -9.55
N ARG A 263 -15.03 5.10 -9.05
CA ARG A 263 -16.16 5.98 -8.75
C ARG A 263 -16.45 6.05 -7.26
N ASP A 264 -16.15 4.97 -6.56
CA ASP A 264 -16.54 4.74 -5.19
C ASP A 264 -15.30 4.61 -4.30
N ALA A 265 -15.46 5.02 -3.05
CA ALA A 265 -14.52 4.78 -1.98
C ALA A 265 -15.26 4.10 -0.82
N VAL A 266 -14.69 3.02 -0.31
CA VAL A 266 -15.28 2.23 0.77
C VAL A 266 -14.28 2.12 1.91
N ILE A 267 -14.67 2.59 3.09
CA ILE A 267 -13.92 2.35 4.32
C ILE A 267 -14.17 0.89 4.74
N LEU A 268 -13.10 0.13 4.89
CA LEU A 268 -13.16 -1.29 5.19
C LEU A 268 -12.96 -1.56 6.68
N HIS A 269 -12.02 -0.85 7.29
CA HIS A 269 -11.73 -0.96 8.72
C HIS A 269 -10.90 0.22 9.21
N TYR A 270 -11.11 0.61 10.47
CA TYR A 270 -10.31 1.56 11.22
C TYR A 270 -10.06 1.00 12.62
N ALA A 271 -8.85 1.15 13.11
CA ALA A 271 -8.45 0.83 14.48
C ALA A 271 -7.21 1.67 14.86
N ASP A 272 -6.79 1.61 16.10
CA ASP A 272 -5.52 2.19 16.55
C ASP A 272 -4.61 1.15 17.20
N SER A 273 -3.35 1.50 17.43
CA SER A 273 -2.35 0.60 18.03
C SER A 273 -2.72 0.14 19.44
N GLY A 274 -3.54 0.91 20.16
CA GLY A 274 -4.02 0.58 21.49
C GLY A 274 -5.05 -0.55 21.51
N ASP A 275 -5.67 -0.87 20.38
CA ASP A 275 -6.55 -2.04 20.25
C ASP A 275 -5.76 -3.35 20.35
N VAL A 276 -4.47 -3.32 20.07
CA VAL A 276 -3.55 -4.45 20.21
C VAL A 276 -2.75 -4.39 21.51
N SER A 277 -2.20 -3.21 21.85
CA SER A 277 -1.35 -3.05 23.03
C SER A 277 -2.11 -2.97 24.36
N GLY A 278 -3.38 -2.55 24.32
CA GLY A 278 -4.18 -2.17 25.50
C GLY A 278 -3.87 -0.77 26.03
N ASP A 279 -2.84 -0.09 25.52
CA ASP A 279 -2.48 1.29 25.93
C ASP A 279 -3.10 2.30 24.95
N LYS A 280 -4.01 3.12 25.46
CA LYS A 280 -4.72 4.18 24.73
C LYS A 280 -4.16 5.59 25.00
N SER A 281 -3.06 5.71 25.75
CA SER A 281 -2.48 7.00 26.11
C SER A 281 -1.68 7.65 24.98
N ALA A 282 -1.12 6.84 24.07
CA ALA A 282 -0.36 7.30 22.92
C ALA A 282 -0.48 6.27 21.78
N VAL A 283 -1.36 6.51 20.83
CA VAL A 283 -1.68 5.56 19.78
C VAL A 283 -1.26 6.03 18.38
N VAL A 284 -1.25 5.09 17.44
CA VAL A 284 -1.15 5.35 16.00
C VAL A 284 -2.42 4.84 15.34
N GLY A 285 -3.07 5.68 14.54
CA GLY A 285 -4.30 5.32 13.82
C GLY A 285 -4.00 4.56 12.53
N TYR A 286 -4.87 3.62 12.17
CA TYR A 286 -4.76 2.75 10.99
C TYR A 286 -6.06 2.71 10.20
N LEU A 287 -5.95 2.84 8.88
CA LEU A 287 -7.09 2.81 7.97
C LEU A 287 -6.88 1.75 6.88
N ALA A 288 -7.91 0.95 6.64
CA ALA A 288 -8.05 0.16 5.43
C ALA A 288 -9.22 0.69 4.60
N ALA A 289 -8.96 1.01 3.33
CA ALA A 289 -10.00 1.44 2.39
C ALA A 289 -9.74 0.90 0.99
N ALA A 290 -10.79 0.85 0.17
CA ALA A 290 -10.73 0.47 -1.24
C ALA A 290 -11.37 1.55 -2.11
N LEU A 291 -10.75 1.82 -3.25
CA LEU A 291 -11.26 2.71 -4.29
C LEU A 291 -11.51 1.86 -5.55
N GLY A 292 -12.68 2.05 -6.17
CA GLY A 292 -13.04 1.21 -7.30
C GLY A 292 -14.39 1.54 -7.89
N THR A 293 -15.05 0.54 -8.46
CA THR A 293 -16.45 0.61 -8.87
C THR A 293 -17.18 -0.56 -8.26
N PHE A 294 -18.01 -0.28 -7.26
CA PHE A 294 -18.65 -1.31 -6.43
C PHE A 294 -20.15 -1.36 -6.66
N VAL A 295 -20.76 -2.53 -6.38
CA VAL A 295 -22.21 -2.71 -6.50
C VAL A 295 -22.90 -1.99 -5.34
N GLU A 296 -23.94 -1.19 -5.65
CA GLU A 296 -24.70 -0.43 -4.66
C GLU A 296 -25.30 -1.34 -3.55
N GLY A 297 -25.32 -0.85 -2.32
CA GLY A 297 -25.88 -1.55 -1.16
C GLY A 297 -24.87 -2.37 -0.36
N GLN A 298 -23.60 -2.41 -0.77
CA GLN A 298 -22.51 -3.11 -0.07
C GLN A 298 -21.55 -2.13 0.63
N THR A 299 -22.06 -1.25 1.49
CA THR A 299 -21.21 -0.43 2.36
C THR A 299 -20.81 -1.24 3.60
N PRO A 300 -19.57 -1.72 3.73
CA PRO A 300 -19.16 -2.63 4.81
C PRO A 300 -19.03 -1.96 6.17
N TYR A 301 -18.87 -0.65 6.22
CA TYR A 301 -18.57 0.05 7.47
C TYR A 301 -19.49 1.24 7.68
N LYS A 302 -20.41 1.10 8.66
CA LYS A 302 -20.91 2.26 9.37
C LYS A 302 -19.84 2.58 10.40
N VAL A 303 -19.22 3.75 10.33
CA VAL A 303 -18.42 4.27 11.43
C VAL A 303 -19.34 4.30 12.64
N SER A 304 -19.26 3.26 13.46
CA SER A 304 -19.87 3.29 14.78
C SER A 304 -19.19 4.45 15.52
N ASP A 305 -20.00 5.40 15.98
CA ASP A 305 -19.53 6.55 16.73
C ASP A 305 -18.78 6.04 17.98
N PRO A 306 -17.46 6.16 18.10
CA PRO A 306 -16.73 5.69 19.27
C PRO A 306 -17.08 6.47 20.55
N LEU A 307 -18.00 7.46 20.45
CA LEU A 307 -18.47 8.26 21.56
C LEU A 307 -19.77 7.70 22.20
N GLN A 308 -20.27 6.52 21.76
CA GLN A 308 -21.48 5.89 22.32
C GLN A 308 -21.19 4.63 23.15
N SER A 309 -19.95 4.39 23.58
CA SER A 309 -19.64 3.31 24.53
C SER A 309 -19.00 3.85 25.79
#